data_28361adcef99a1f368464afd747fa898
#
_entry.id   28361adcef99a1f368464afd747fa898
#
_cell.length_a   1.000
_cell.length_b   1.000
_cell.length_c   1.000
_cell.angle_alpha   90.00
_cell.angle_beta   90.00
_cell.angle_gamma   90.00
#
_symmetry.space_group_name_H-M   'P 1'
#
loop_
_entity.id
_entity.type
_entity.pdbx_description
1 polymer ?
#
loop_
_entity_poly.entity_id
_entity_poly.type
_entity_poly.pdbx_seq_one_letter_code
_entity_poly.pdbx_strand_id
1 'polypeptide(L)'
;MTRQDRLADGMLCAVIWICVLFFAFAAGVWYDEHNAEPEKQQPRPVRVTVHEAQAVESLLPDDGGFSEPDAMIEDTFLRDDIPLPFELQTKLYGACLEFGVEYELALAVMEQETQFRNLMGDGGKAYGYFQVWPKWHKDRMEKLGVTDLMDPESNFRVACDFLSECINKYGLERGLGYYNSGEAKVTGYSREVMEKYGA
;
A
#
# COMPACT_ATOMS: atom_id res chain seq x y z
N MET A 1 31.72 -17.86 58.57
CA MET A 1 31.70 -17.65 57.11
C MET A 1 33.15 -17.58 56.68
N THR A 2 33.61 -18.60 55.97
CA THR A 2 35.02 -18.76 55.60
C THR A 2 35.36 -17.90 54.36
N ARG A 3 36.67 -17.70 54.11
CA ARG A 3 37.12 -16.95 52.92
C ARG A 3 36.68 -17.64 51.61
N GLN A 4 36.48 -18.93 51.63
CA GLN A 4 35.98 -19.73 50.50
C GLN A 4 34.51 -19.46 50.20
N ASP A 5 33.67 -19.27 51.26
CA ASP A 5 32.23 -18.99 51.06
C ASP A 5 32.00 -17.65 50.34
N ARG A 6 32.83 -16.62 50.65
CA ARG A 6 32.75 -15.30 49.98
C ARG A 6 33.23 -15.31 48.54
N LEU A 7 34.14 -16.19 48.17
CA LEU A 7 34.59 -16.35 46.77
C LEU A 7 33.56 -17.10 45.94
N ALA A 8 32.88 -18.08 46.50
CA ALA A 8 31.79 -18.79 45.83
C ALA A 8 30.57 -17.86 45.57
N ASP A 9 30.20 -17.06 46.55
CA ASP A 9 29.09 -16.08 46.39
C ASP A 9 29.43 -15.01 45.35
N GLY A 10 30.69 -14.51 45.32
CA GLY A 10 31.15 -13.55 44.31
C GLY A 10 31.16 -14.12 42.89
N MET A 11 31.56 -15.37 42.73
CA MET A 11 31.55 -16.06 41.43
C MET A 11 30.11 -16.33 40.97
N LEU A 12 29.22 -16.73 41.89
CA LEU A 12 27.80 -16.96 41.54
C LEU A 12 27.13 -15.68 41.12
N CYS A 13 27.35 -14.56 41.79
CA CYS A 13 26.85 -13.27 41.39
C CYS A 13 27.37 -12.81 40.02
N ALA A 14 28.66 -13.03 39.73
CA ALA A 14 29.25 -12.69 38.44
C ALA A 14 28.64 -13.51 37.29
N VAL A 15 28.40 -14.80 37.49
CA VAL A 15 27.75 -15.65 36.48
C VAL A 15 26.32 -15.23 36.24
N ILE A 16 25.56 -14.88 37.28
CA ILE A 16 24.18 -14.38 37.15
C ILE A 16 24.16 -13.09 36.35
N TRP A 17 25.06 -12.14 36.62
CA TRP A 17 25.14 -10.87 35.86
C TRP A 17 25.51 -11.08 34.39
N ILE A 18 26.42 -12.02 34.09
CA ILE A 18 26.77 -12.38 32.70
C ILE A 18 25.56 -12.98 31.98
N CYS A 19 24.82 -13.87 32.63
CA CYS A 19 23.59 -14.43 32.05
C CYS A 19 22.53 -13.38 31.82
N VAL A 20 22.32 -12.44 32.74
CA VAL A 20 21.34 -11.34 32.57
C VAL A 20 21.73 -10.42 31.41
N LEU A 21 23.03 -10.08 31.28
CA LEU A 21 23.51 -9.29 30.16
C LEU A 21 23.40 -10.03 28.82
N PHE A 22 23.63 -11.31 28.79
CA PHE A 22 23.50 -12.15 27.61
C PHE A 22 22.01 -12.25 27.15
N PHE A 23 21.08 -12.44 28.12
CA PHE A 23 19.67 -12.45 27.85
C PHE A 23 19.16 -11.08 27.39
N ALA A 24 19.64 -9.99 27.98
CA ALA A 24 19.28 -8.63 27.54
C ALA A 24 19.81 -8.32 26.14
N PHE A 25 21.04 -8.75 25.82
CA PHE A 25 21.61 -8.59 24.49
C PHE A 25 20.88 -9.47 23.45
N ALA A 26 20.60 -10.73 23.77
CA ALA A 26 19.84 -11.63 22.89
C ALA A 26 18.40 -11.12 22.68
N ALA A 27 17.74 -10.59 23.71
CA ALA A 27 16.44 -9.98 23.59
C ALA A 27 16.47 -8.70 22.75
N GLY A 28 17.51 -7.86 22.87
CA GLY A 28 17.72 -6.67 22.06
C GLY A 28 17.93 -7.02 20.58
N VAL A 29 18.79 -7.99 20.29
CA VAL A 29 19.01 -8.47 18.91
C VAL A 29 17.73 -9.09 18.32
N TRP A 30 17.00 -9.88 19.13
CA TRP A 30 15.73 -10.46 18.69
C TRP A 30 14.67 -9.38 18.44
N TYR A 31 14.63 -8.33 19.29
CA TYR A 31 13.72 -7.19 19.12
C TYR A 31 14.05 -6.40 17.86
N ASP A 32 15.33 -6.10 17.60
CA ASP A 32 15.77 -5.38 16.41
C ASP A 32 15.52 -6.19 15.12
N GLU A 33 15.73 -7.52 15.17
CA GLU A 33 15.51 -8.40 14.02
C GLU A 33 14.02 -8.58 13.69
N HIS A 34 13.13 -8.52 14.70
CA HIS A 34 11.68 -8.67 14.51
C HIS A 34 10.94 -7.35 14.35
N ASN A 35 11.53 -6.22 14.74
CA ASN A 35 10.97 -4.88 14.60
C ASN A 35 11.82 -3.97 13.71
N ALA A 36 12.82 -4.48 13.00
CA ALA A 36 13.47 -3.74 11.95
C ALA A 36 12.41 -3.33 10.95
N GLU A 37 12.11 -2.02 10.88
CA GLU A 37 11.28 -1.50 9.80
C GLU A 37 11.91 -1.95 8.49
N PRO A 38 11.14 -2.56 7.57
CA PRO A 38 11.68 -2.90 6.27
C PRO A 38 12.24 -1.61 5.67
N GLU A 39 13.52 -1.65 5.32
CA GLU A 39 14.21 -0.57 4.61
C GLU A 39 13.25 -0.08 3.53
N LYS A 40 12.84 1.20 3.62
CA LYS A 40 11.93 1.83 2.66
C LYS A 40 12.57 1.69 1.29
N GLN A 41 12.27 0.61 0.59
CA GLN A 41 12.55 0.53 -0.83
C GLN A 41 11.78 1.68 -1.44
N GLN A 42 12.52 2.71 -1.82
CA GLN A 42 11.97 3.79 -2.62
C GLN A 42 11.23 3.15 -3.80
N PRO A 43 9.99 3.54 -4.06
CA PRO A 43 9.27 3.04 -5.21
C PRO A 43 10.19 3.20 -6.41
N ARG A 44 10.44 2.11 -7.13
CA ARG A 44 11.27 2.17 -8.35
C ARG A 44 10.61 3.20 -9.24
N PRO A 45 11.32 4.24 -9.67
CA PRO A 45 10.73 5.19 -10.60
C PRO A 45 10.24 4.39 -11.80
N VAL A 46 8.96 4.48 -12.08
CA VAL A 46 8.40 4.01 -13.34
C VAL A 46 9.21 4.73 -14.41
N ARG A 47 9.98 3.97 -15.17
CA ARG A 47 10.80 4.49 -16.23
C ARG A 47 9.87 4.88 -17.36
N VAL A 48 9.35 6.09 -17.28
CA VAL A 48 8.74 6.75 -18.44
C VAL A 48 9.90 6.94 -19.40
N THR A 49 9.97 6.12 -20.44
CA THR A 49 10.86 6.31 -21.56
C THR A 49 10.39 7.54 -22.30
N VAL A 50 10.94 8.68 -21.93
CA VAL A 50 10.87 9.90 -22.73
C VAL A 50 11.73 9.63 -23.97
N HIS A 51 11.11 9.09 -25.00
CA HIS A 51 11.71 9.07 -26.31
C HIS A 51 11.67 10.49 -26.88
N GLU A 52 12.86 11.08 -26.93
CA GLU A 52 13.26 12.15 -27.83
C GLU A 52 12.38 13.42 -27.91
N ALA A 53 12.51 14.27 -26.90
CA ALA A 53 12.27 15.70 -27.05
C ALA A 53 13.58 16.45 -27.46
N GLN A 54 14.22 16.05 -28.54
CA GLN A 54 15.38 16.77 -29.10
C GLN A 54 15.41 16.66 -30.63
N ALA A 55 14.44 17.25 -31.31
CA ALA A 55 14.57 17.60 -32.74
C ALA A 55 13.44 18.49 -33.27
N VAL A 56 12.88 19.44 -32.58
CA VAL A 56 11.91 20.41 -33.17
C VAL A 56 12.13 21.84 -32.68
N GLU A 57 13.35 22.27 -32.45
CA GLU A 57 13.61 23.68 -32.08
C GLU A 57 14.12 24.52 -33.25
N SER A 58 13.72 24.25 -34.47
CA SER A 58 14.17 25.07 -35.60
C SER A 58 13.18 25.31 -36.74
N LEU A 59 11.87 25.36 -36.48
CA LEU A 59 10.90 25.83 -37.48
C LEU A 59 9.66 26.47 -36.76
N LEU A 60 9.87 27.63 -36.16
CA LEU A 60 8.75 28.50 -35.79
C LEU A 60 8.69 29.69 -36.74
N PRO A 61 7.63 29.91 -37.49
CA PRO A 61 7.23 31.24 -37.92
C PRO A 61 6.47 31.90 -36.76
N ASP A 62 6.91 33.10 -36.44
CA ASP A 62 6.32 34.07 -35.57
C ASP A 62 4.95 34.49 -36.11
N ASP A 63 3.86 34.12 -35.43
CA ASP A 63 2.60 34.84 -35.55
C ASP A 63 1.65 34.50 -34.39
N GLY A 64 1.22 35.55 -33.73
CA GLY A 64 0.58 35.59 -32.42
C GLY A 64 -0.78 34.91 -32.32
N GLY A 65 -0.83 33.87 -31.59
CA GLY A 65 -2.04 33.23 -31.10
C GLY A 65 -1.71 32.37 -29.89
N PHE A 66 -1.96 32.87 -28.69
CA PHE A 66 -1.97 32.07 -27.48
C PHE A 66 -3.15 31.08 -27.59
N SER A 67 -2.88 29.91 -28.17
CA SER A 67 -3.64 28.72 -27.86
C SER A 67 -2.82 27.98 -26.79
N GLU A 68 -3.42 27.84 -25.59
CA GLU A 68 -2.86 26.94 -24.58
C GLU A 68 -2.56 25.60 -25.26
N PRO A 69 -1.40 24.98 -25.01
CA PRO A 69 -1.19 23.63 -25.44
C PRO A 69 -2.20 22.79 -24.64
N ASP A 70 -3.28 22.35 -25.28
CA ASP A 70 -3.98 21.15 -24.87
C ASP A 70 -2.91 20.07 -24.84
N ALA A 71 -2.29 19.90 -23.68
CA ALA A 71 -1.53 18.72 -23.38
C ALA A 71 -2.54 17.58 -23.49
N MET A 72 -2.63 16.98 -24.67
CA MET A 72 -3.22 15.65 -24.83
C MET A 72 -2.41 14.73 -23.93
N ILE A 73 -2.76 14.70 -22.64
CA ILE A 73 -2.46 13.57 -21.79
C ILE A 73 -3.19 12.45 -22.51
N GLU A 74 -2.44 11.63 -23.24
CA GLU A 74 -2.98 10.35 -23.71
C GLU A 74 -3.41 9.62 -22.43
N ASP A 75 -4.72 9.63 -22.16
CA ASP A 75 -5.34 8.90 -21.04
C ASP A 75 -5.30 7.40 -21.34
N THR A 76 -4.09 6.88 -21.55
CA THR A 76 -3.84 5.47 -21.92
C THR A 76 -4.25 4.49 -20.83
N PHE A 77 -4.55 4.97 -19.62
CA PHE A 77 -5.07 4.14 -18.52
C PHE A 77 -6.60 3.98 -18.53
N LEU A 78 -7.33 4.81 -19.29
CA LEU A 78 -8.79 4.72 -19.36
C LEU A 78 -9.23 3.48 -20.11
N ARG A 79 -10.21 2.79 -19.55
CA ARG A 79 -10.76 1.55 -20.07
C ARG A 79 -12.25 1.71 -20.38
N ASP A 80 -12.66 1.38 -21.58
CA ASP A 80 -14.07 1.39 -22.05
C ASP A 80 -14.74 0.02 -21.88
N ASP A 81 -13.96 -1.02 -21.58
CA ASP A 81 -14.41 -2.40 -21.39
C ASP A 81 -14.88 -2.71 -19.95
N ILE A 82 -14.76 -1.75 -19.02
CA ILE A 82 -15.21 -1.91 -17.63
C ILE A 82 -16.37 -0.99 -17.28
N PRO A 83 -17.31 -1.38 -16.39
CA PRO A 83 -18.48 -0.57 -16.04
C PRO A 83 -18.15 0.49 -14.97
N LEU A 84 -16.99 1.15 -15.07
CA LEU A 84 -16.56 2.27 -14.22
C LEU A 84 -16.45 3.53 -15.07
N PRO A 85 -17.22 4.60 -14.78
CA PRO A 85 -17.16 5.86 -15.54
C PRO A 85 -15.75 6.44 -15.59
N PHE A 86 -15.35 7.05 -16.69
CA PHE A 86 -14.01 7.63 -16.89
C PHE A 86 -13.61 8.63 -15.81
N GLU A 87 -14.56 9.44 -15.32
CA GLU A 87 -14.31 10.36 -14.20
C GLU A 87 -13.84 9.60 -12.94
N LEU A 88 -14.48 8.45 -12.65
CA LEU A 88 -14.10 7.63 -11.50
C LEU A 88 -12.80 6.86 -11.75
N GLN A 89 -12.53 6.46 -12.99
CA GLN A 89 -11.25 5.88 -13.36
C GLN A 89 -10.09 6.87 -13.12
N THR A 90 -10.28 8.14 -13.50
CA THR A 90 -9.31 9.22 -13.25
C THR A 90 -9.07 9.42 -11.75
N LYS A 91 -10.13 9.42 -10.92
CA LYS A 91 -10.00 9.53 -9.46
C LYS A 91 -9.27 8.31 -8.86
N LEU A 92 -9.58 7.11 -9.33
CA LEU A 92 -8.90 5.90 -8.90
C LEU A 92 -7.42 5.94 -9.29
N TYR A 93 -7.12 6.32 -10.53
CA TYR A 93 -5.74 6.45 -11.00
C TYR A 93 -4.94 7.46 -10.15
N GLY A 94 -5.55 8.60 -9.80
CA GLY A 94 -4.97 9.58 -8.88
C GLY A 94 -4.65 8.98 -7.50
N ALA A 95 -5.56 8.20 -6.92
CA ALA A 95 -5.32 7.50 -5.66
C ALA A 95 -4.21 6.44 -5.80
N CYS A 96 -4.16 5.72 -6.92
CA CYS A 96 -3.10 4.75 -7.19
C CYS A 96 -1.72 5.41 -7.25
N LEU A 97 -1.61 6.57 -7.90
CA LEU A 97 -0.37 7.36 -7.94
C LEU A 97 0.03 7.88 -6.55
N GLU A 98 -0.94 8.38 -5.76
CA GLU A 98 -0.72 8.92 -4.42
C GLU A 98 -0.09 7.87 -3.48
N PHE A 99 -0.56 6.62 -3.57
CA PHE A 99 -0.17 5.55 -2.65
C PHE A 99 0.76 4.48 -3.25
N GLY A 100 1.17 4.62 -4.50
CA GLY A 100 2.08 3.68 -5.16
C GLY A 100 1.46 2.30 -5.40
N VAL A 101 0.18 2.25 -5.75
CA VAL A 101 -0.54 1.02 -6.15
C VAL A 101 -0.62 0.95 -7.67
N GLU A 102 -0.43 -0.21 -8.25
CA GLU A 102 -0.65 -0.38 -9.68
C GLU A 102 -2.14 -0.30 -10.02
N TYR A 103 -2.49 0.47 -11.04
CA TYR A 103 -3.87 0.78 -11.41
C TYR A 103 -4.66 -0.50 -11.75
N GLU A 104 -4.09 -1.39 -12.56
CA GLU A 104 -4.72 -2.66 -12.94
C GLU A 104 -4.97 -3.56 -11.71
N LEU A 105 -4.07 -3.55 -10.73
CA LEU A 105 -4.27 -4.25 -9.48
C LEU A 105 -5.44 -3.67 -8.67
N ALA A 106 -5.54 -2.34 -8.60
CA ALA A 106 -6.67 -1.68 -7.94
C ALA A 106 -8.00 -2.02 -8.62
N LEU A 107 -8.04 -2.05 -9.96
CA LEU A 107 -9.20 -2.49 -10.72
C LEU A 107 -9.56 -3.95 -10.42
N ALA A 108 -8.59 -4.86 -10.37
CA ALA A 108 -8.82 -6.27 -10.05
C ALA A 108 -9.39 -6.46 -8.63
N VAL A 109 -8.90 -5.69 -7.64
CA VAL A 109 -9.45 -5.68 -6.28
C VAL A 109 -10.89 -5.15 -6.29
N MET A 110 -11.15 -4.00 -6.95
CA MET A 110 -12.48 -3.41 -7.03
C MET A 110 -13.50 -4.34 -7.72
N GLU A 111 -13.07 -5.01 -8.78
CA GLU A 111 -13.91 -6.01 -9.46
C GLU A 111 -14.25 -7.18 -8.52
N GLN A 112 -13.26 -7.67 -7.76
CA GLN A 112 -13.45 -8.77 -6.82
C GLN A 112 -14.38 -8.38 -5.66
N GLU A 113 -14.29 -7.15 -5.16
CA GLU A 113 -15.10 -6.67 -4.04
C GLU A 113 -16.56 -6.41 -4.44
N THR A 114 -16.78 -5.73 -5.55
CA THR A 114 -18.10 -5.15 -5.85
C THR A 114 -18.53 -5.26 -7.31
N GLN A 115 -17.68 -5.75 -8.19
CA GLN A 115 -17.89 -5.66 -9.64
C GLN A 115 -18.16 -4.19 -10.07
N PHE A 116 -17.28 -3.29 -9.62
CA PHE A 116 -17.34 -1.85 -9.90
C PHE A 116 -18.60 -1.12 -9.41
N ARG A 117 -19.24 -1.60 -8.34
CA ARG A 117 -20.46 -0.99 -7.77
C ARG A 117 -20.18 -0.29 -6.45
N ASN A 118 -20.71 0.92 -6.30
CA ASN A 118 -20.68 1.64 -5.04
C ASN A 118 -21.84 1.16 -4.14
N LEU A 119 -21.56 0.33 -3.16
CA LEU A 119 -22.60 -0.27 -2.32
C LEU A 119 -22.16 -0.47 -0.86
N MET A 120 -23.12 -0.66 0.02
CA MET A 120 -22.90 -1.15 1.38
C MET A 120 -23.07 -2.66 1.40
N GLY A 121 -22.00 -3.37 1.78
CA GLY A 121 -21.96 -4.82 1.95
C GLY A 121 -21.93 -5.24 3.41
N ASP A 122 -21.88 -6.55 3.62
CA ASP A 122 -21.70 -7.21 4.91
C ASP A 122 -22.64 -6.69 6.03
N GLY A 123 -23.91 -6.58 5.69
CA GLY A 123 -24.92 -6.08 6.64
C GLY A 123 -24.72 -4.61 7.05
N GLY A 124 -24.16 -3.80 6.17
CA GLY A 124 -23.93 -2.36 6.39
C GLY A 124 -22.63 -2.04 7.11
N LYS A 125 -21.63 -2.94 7.06
CA LYS A 125 -20.34 -2.75 7.71
C LYS A 125 -19.23 -2.43 6.72
N ALA A 126 -19.35 -2.86 5.45
CA ALA A 126 -18.42 -2.64 4.37
C ALA A 126 -18.96 -1.57 3.42
N TYR A 127 -18.14 -0.61 3.00
CA TYR A 127 -18.58 0.58 2.29
C TYR A 127 -17.82 0.78 0.97
N GLY A 128 -18.58 1.20 -0.04
CA GLY A 128 -18.04 1.70 -1.30
C GLY A 128 -17.54 0.60 -2.24
N TYR A 129 -16.79 1.02 -3.23
CA TYR A 129 -16.22 0.16 -4.27
C TYR A 129 -15.26 -0.90 -3.75
N PHE A 130 -14.49 -0.57 -2.72
CA PHE A 130 -13.44 -1.43 -2.14
C PHE A 130 -13.86 -2.10 -0.82
N GLN A 131 -15.13 -2.03 -0.46
CA GLN A 131 -15.72 -2.65 0.74
C GLN A 131 -14.93 -2.38 2.03
N VAL A 132 -14.54 -1.12 2.21
CA VAL A 132 -13.77 -0.68 3.38
C VAL A 132 -14.62 -0.72 4.65
N TRP A 133 -14.10 -1.30 5.73
CA TRP A 133 -14.76 -1.31 7.04
C TRP A 133 -14.25 -0.16 7.92
N PRO A 134 -15.07 0.90 8.20
CA PRO A 134 -14.64 2.06 8.99
C PRO A 134 -14.07 1.69 10.35
N LYS A 135 -14.58 0.62 10.95
CA LYS A 135 -14.14 0.16 12.27
C LYS A 135 -12.63 -0.11 12.33
N TRP A 136 -12.06 -0.63 11.26
CA TRP A 136 -10.65 -1.03 11.18
C TRP A 136 -9.74 0.05 10.61
N HIS A 137 -10.33 1.12 10.05
CA HIS A 137 -9.60 2.17 9.33
C HIS A 137 -9.80 3.57 9.91
N LYS A 138 -10.23 3.69 11.19
CA LYS A 138 -10.48 4.99 11.83
C LYS A 138 -9.29 5.93 11.73
N ASP A 139 -8.12 5.46 12.16
CA ASP A 139 -6.89 6.27 12.18
C ASP A 139 -6.45 6.66 10.77
N ARG A 140 -6.64 5.73 9.79
CA ARG A 140 -6.38 5.97 8.38
C ARG A 140 -7.33 7.03 7.80
N MET A 141 -8.61 6.92 8.06
CA MET A 141 -9.62 7.89 7.65
C MET A 141 -9.34 9.27 8.23
N GLU A 142 -9.00 9.35 9.52
CA GLU A 142 -8.62 10.60 10.18
C GLU A 142 -7.35 11.22 9.55
N LYS A 143 -6.30 10.44 9.35
CA LYS A 143 -5.07 10.86 8.67
C LYS A 143 -5.31 11.41 7.27
N LEU A 144 -6.24 10.82 6.52
CA LEU A 144 -6.58 11.21 5.15
C LEU A 144 -7.69 12.27 5.06
N GLY A 145 -8.25 12.70 6.20
CA GLY A 145 -9.37 13.65 6.24
C GLY A 145 -10.67 13.09 5.67
N VAL A 146 -10.86 11.77 5.69
CA VAL A 146 -12.02 11.09 5.13
C VAL A 146 -13.09 10.90 6.20
N THR A 147 -14.32 11.31 5.89
CA THR A 147 -15.50 11.16 6.78
C THR A 147 -16.61 10.29 6.19
N ASP A 148 -16.64 10.14 4.87
CA ASP A 148 -17.63 9.34 4.14
C ASP A 148 -16.95 8.36 3.19
N LEU A 149 -17.13 7.05 3.43
CA LEU A 149 -16.62 5.99 2.56
C LEU A 149 -17.57 5.62 1.41
N MET A 150 -18.75 6.23 1.33
CA MET A 150 -19.61 6.13 0.15
C MET A 150 -19.26 7.18 -0.91
N ASP A 151 -18.47 8.22 -0.55
CA ASP A 151 -17.83 9.08 -1.54
C ASP A 151 -16.73 8.28 -2.27
N PRO A 152 -16.78 8.19 -3.61
CA PRO A 152 -15.85 7.36 -4.38
C PRO A 152 -14.38 7.71 -4.17
N GLU A 153 -14.02 8.99 -4.20
CA GLU A 153 -12.64 9.43 -4.07
C GLU A 153 -12.07 9.10 -2.69
N SER A 154 -12.85 9.36 -1.64
CA SER A 154 -12.53 9.00 -0.26
C SER A 154 -12.33 7.50 -0.10
N ASN A 155 -13.21 6.69 -0.71
CA ASN A 155 -13.12 5.23 -0.69
C ASN A 155 -11.85 4.74 -1.37
N PHE A 156 -11.52 5.27 -2.55
CA PHE A 156 -10.33 4.91 -3.31
C PHE A 156 -9.04 5.24 -2.54
N ARG A 157 -8.95 6.43 -1.94
CA ARG A 157 -7.77 6.83 -1.19
C ARG A 157 -7.53 5.97 0.04
N VAL A 158 -8.57 5.67 0.83
CA VAL A 158 -8.45 4.80 2.00
C VAL A 158 -8.08 3.38 1.59
N ALA A 159 -8.68 2.85 0.54
CA ALA A 159 -8.41 1.52 0.04
C ALA A 159 -6.99 1.38 -0.53
N CYS A 160 -6.54 2.33 -1.35
CA CYS A 160 -5.19 2.32 -1.93
C CYS A 160 -4.10 2.47 -0.87
N ASP A 161 -4.27 3.35 0.14
CA ASP A 161 -3.32 3.47 1.25
C ASP A 161 -3.24 2.15 2.04
N PHE A 162 -4.36 1.47 2.28
CA PHE A 162 -4.34 0.17 2.96
C PHE A 162 -3.76 -0.95 2.09
N LEU A 163 -4.11 -1.01 0.83
CA LEU A 163 -3.59 -2.01 -0.10
C LEU A 163 -2.08 -1.88 -0.27
N SER A 164 -1.59 -0.65 -0.41
CA SER A 164 -0.15 -0.35 -0.45
C SER A 164 0.57 -0.84 0.80
N GLU A 165 0.04 -0.55 1.99
CA GLU A 165 0.60 -1.05 3.26
C GLU A 165 0.67 -2.57 3.28
N CYS A 166 -0.42 -3.26 2.90
CA CYS A 166 -0.49 -4.71 2.89
C CYS A 166 0.56 -5.34 1.97
N ILE A 167 0.69 -4.79 0.75
CA ILE A 167 1.62 -5.31 -0.26
C ILE A 167 3.07 -5.05 0.15
N ASN A 168 3.38 -3.85 0.62
CA ASN A 168 4.73 -3.49 1.06
C ASN A 168 5.19 -4.34 2.24
N LYS A 169 4.27 -4.69 3.15
CA LYS A 169 4.60 -5.45 4.35
C LYS A 169 4.69 -6.97 4.11
N TYR A 170 3.85 -7.51 3.26
CA TYR A 170 3.68 -8.96 3.15
C TYR A 170 3.96 -9.53 1.76
N GLY A 171 4.25 -8.68 0.76
CA GLY A 171 4.31 -9.05 -0.65
C GLY A 171 2.92 -9.17 -1.28
N LEU A 172 2.86 -9.25 -2.61
CA LEU A 172 1.61 -9.11 -3.38
C LEU A 172 0.53 -10.11 -2.95
N GLU A 173 0.74 -11.41 -3.12
CA GLU A 173 -0.30 -12.42 -2.85
C GLU A 173 -0.73 -12.49 -1.38
N ARG A 174 0.24 -12.41 -0.46
CA ARG A 174 -0.04 -12.45 0.98
C ARG A 174 -0.63 -11.14 1.48
N GLY A 175 -0.24 -10.02 0.87
CA GLY A 175 -0.79 -8.70 1.11
C GLY A 175 -2.27 -8.64 0.71
N LEU A 176 -2.64 -9.20 -0.44
CA LEU A 176 -4.04 -9.37 -0.85
C LEU A 176 -4.83 -10.24 0.14
N GLY A 177 -4.23 -11.32 0.61
CA GLY A 177 -4.85 -12.15 1.66
C GLY A 177 -5.07 -11.38 2.96
N TYR A 178 -4.11 -10.54 3.36
CA TYR A 178 -4.22 -9.68 4.54
C TYR A 178 -5.28 -8.59 4.36
N TYR A 179 -5.33 -7.97 3.20
CA TYR A 179 -6.35 -6.98 2.84
C TYR A 179 -7.77 -7.51 3.10
N ASN A 180 -8.05 -8.71 2.64
CA ASN A 180 -9.38 -9.32 2.77
C ASN A 180 -9.68 -9.90 4.16
N SER A 181 -8.71 -10.56 4.81
CA SER A 181 -8.96 -11.37 6.01
C SER A 181 -8.23 -10.93 7.28
N GLY A 182 -7.28 -9.99 7.18
CA GLY A 182 -6.38 -9.63 8.28
C GLY A 182 -5.31 -10.70 8.56
N GLU A 183 -5.17 -11.74 7.70
CA GLU A 183 -4.16 -12.77 7.84
C GLU A 183 -3.21 -12.79 6.63
N ALA A 184 -1.92 -12.63 6.86
CA ALA A 184 -0.89 -12.56 5.82
C ALA A 184 -0.59 -13.95 5.20
N LYS A 185 -1.54 -14.50 4.48
CA LYS A 185 -1.46 -15.80 3.79
C LYS A 185 -2.08 -15.73 2.40
N VAL A 186 -1.69 -16.65 1.52
CA VAL A 186 -2.36 -16.82 0.22
C VAL A 186 -3.73 -17.46 0.43
N THR A 187 -4.77 -16.80 -0.05
CA THR A 187 -6.17 -17.20 0.12
C THR A 187 -6.85 -17.49 -1.24
N GLY A 188 -8.09 -17.96 -1.23
CA GLY A 188 -8.92 -18.01 -2.44
C GLY A 188 -9.08 -16.63 -3.05
N TYR A 189 -9.39 -15.63 -2.20
CA TYR A 189 -9.51 -14.23 -2.59
C TYR A 189 -8.24 -13.70 -3.32
N SER A 190 -7.06 -13.91 -2.72
CA SER A 190 -5.83 -13.43 -3.36
C SER A 190 -5.57 -14.06 -4.72
N ARG A 191 -5.89 -15.35 -4.91
CA ARG A 191 -5.75 -16.02 -6.21
C ARG A 191 -6.72 -15.48 -7.25
N GLU A 192 -7.99 -15.22 -6.85
CA GLU A 192 -9.00 -14.66 -7.74
C GLU A 192 -8.64 -13.23 -8.18
N VAL A 193 -8.11 -12.41 -7.26
CA VAL A 193 -7.59 -11.08 -7.62
C VAL A 193 -6.39 -11.20 -8.56
N MET A 194 -5.44 -12.10 -8.29
CA MET A 194 -4.28 -12.32 -9.16
C MET A 194 -4.68 -12.80 -10.57
N GLU A 195 -5.70 -13.64 -10.68
CA GLU A 195 -6.24 -14.07 -11.97
C GLU A 195 -6.82 -12.89 -12.77
N LYS A 196 -7.56 -11.99 -12.11
CA LYS A 196 -8.11 -10.76 -12.72
C LYS A 196 -7.02 -9.75 -13.09
N TYR A 197 -6.01 -9.65 -12.26
CA TYR A 197 -4.84 -8.78 -12.50
C TYR A 197 -3.96 -9.29 -13.66
N GLY A 198 -4.08 -10.57 -14.03
CA GLY A 198 -3.33 -11.17 -15.13
C GLY A 198 -1.88 -11.53 -14.79
N ALA A 199 -1.59 -11.82 -13.52
CA ALA A 199 -0.27 -12.14 -13.00
C ALA A 199 -0.11 -13.65 -12.70
#